data_5bf162ccb86d63f23bdff489c109a849
#
_entry.id   5bf162ccb86d63f23bdff489c109a849
#
_cell.length_a   1.000
_cell.length_b   1.000
_cell.length_c   1.000
_cell.angle_alpha   90.00
_cell.angle_beta   90.00
_cell.angle_gamma   90.00
#
_symmetry.space_group_name_H-M   'P 1'
#
loop_
_entity.id
_entity.type
_entity.pdbx_description
1 polymer ?
#
loop_
_entity_poly.entity_id
_entity_poly.type
_entity_poly.pdbx_seq_one_letter_code
_entity_poly.pdbx_strand_id
1 'polypeptide(L)'
;MIKNILILVTMLCATSLSHAIELVNEEKSKMQDKGITDLVITDNKVGDGREAEKGLTVTVHYTGWLYEDGEKTTKFDSSVDRREPFSFVLGVGQVIKGWDNGVSGMQVGGSRTIIIPSSMGYGSRGAGDVIPPNSDLIFEVELIKIQ
;
A
#
# COMPACT_ATOMS: atom_id res chain seq x y z
N MET A 1 -46.86 37.98 13.40
CA MET A 1 -45.41 38.18 13.43
C MET A 1 -44.62 36.98 13.97
N ILE A 2 -45.15 36.15 14.86
CA ILE A 2 -44.42 35.02 15.48
C ILE A 2 -44.16 33.83 14.53
N LYS A 3 -45.05 33.59 13.56
CA LYS A 3 -44.90 32.50 12.59
C LYS A 3 -43.72 32.68 11.60
N ASN A 4 -43.35 33.90 11.25
CA ASN A 4 -42.25 34.12 10.28
C ASN A 4 -40.86 34.03 10.92
N ILE A 5 -40.74 34.19 12.25
CA ILE A 5 -39.44 34.03 12.93
C ILE A 5 -39.07 32.55 13.08
N LEU A 6 -40.06 31.67 13.26
CA LEU A 6 -39.81 30.23 13.40
C LEU A 6 -39.33 29.57 12.10
N ILE A 7 -39.81 30.04 10.94
CA ILE A 7 -39.38 29.55 9.63
C ILE A 7 -37.94 30.00 9.31
N LEU A 8 -37.58 31.21 9.74
CA LEU A 8 -36.22 31.73 9.45
C LEU A 8 -35.14 30.98 10.31
N VAL A 9 -35.48 30.60 11.54
CA VAL A 9 -34.56 29.87 12.42
C VAL A 9 -34.36 28.42 11.98
N THR A 10 -35.40 27.77 11.45
CA THR A 10 -35.28 26.41 10.92
C THR A 10 -34.51 26.38 9.59
N MET A 11 -34.62 27.40 8.76
CA MET A 11 -33.87 27.50 7.50
C MET A 11 -32.38 27.80 7.75
N LEU A 12 -32.05 28.58 8.77
CA LEU A 12 -30.66 28.88 9.16
C LEU A 12 -29.94 27.65 9.72
N CYS A 13 -30.67 26.78 10.47
CA CYS A 13 -30.13 25.55 11.02
C CYS A 13 -29.85 24.49 9.93
N ALA A 14 -30.69 24.39 8.91
CA ALA A 14 -30.52 23.48 7.80
C ALA A 14 -29.32 23.87 6.90
N THR A 15 -29.09 25.16 6.67
CA THR A 15 -27.96 25.66 5.87
C THR A 15 -26.63 25.48 6.59
N SER A 16 -26.58 25.60 7.93
CA SER A 16 -25.37 25.38 8.70
C SER A 16 -24.97 23.89 8.78
N LEU A 17 -25.96 23.00 8.82
CA LEU A 17 -25.72 21.55 8.86
C LEU A 17 -25.22 21.03 7.49
N SER A 18 -25.80 21.50 6.39
CA SER A 18 -25.35 21.15 5.04
C SER A 18 -23.94 21.67 4.75
N HIS A 19 -23.61 22.87 5.20
CA HIS A 19 -22.27 23.43 5.08
C HIS A 19 -21.23 22.68 5.91
N ALA A 20 -21.58 22.25 7.12
CA ALA A 20 -20.72 21.41 7.94
C ALA A 20 -20.47 20.02 7.32
N ILE A 21 -21.48 19.41 6.69
CA ILE A 21 -21.36 18.14 5.95
C ILE A 21 -20.46 18.31 4.71
N GLU A 22 -20.59 19.42 4.00
CA GLU A 22 -19.76 19.74 2.84
C GLU A 22 -18.28 19.91 3.22
N LEU A 23 -17.99 20.63 4.30
CA LEU A 23 -16.62 20.80 4.82
C LEU A 23 -16.00 19.48 5.26
N VAL A 24 -16.77 18.62 5.95
CA VAL A 24 -16.30 17.27 6.34
C VAL A 24 -16.03 16.40 5.12
N ASN A 25 -16.84 16.51 4.07
CA ASN A 25 -16.64 15.77 2.82
C ASN A 25 -15.42 16.30 2.04
N GLU A 26 -15.17 17.60 2.04
CA GLU A 26 -13.96 18.19 1.44
C GLU A 26 -12.69 17.79 2.20
N GLU A 27 -12.72 17.78 3.52
CA GLU A 27 -11.59 17.31 4.33
C GLU A 27 -11.34 15.81 4.11
N LYS A 28 -12.40 15.00 4.04
CA LYS A 28 -12.33 13.58 3.75
C LYS A 28 -11.77 13.30 2.34
N SER A 29 -12.16 14.09 1.36
CA SER A 29 -11.63 14.03 -0.01
C SER A 29 -10.15 14.43 -0.07
N LYS A 30 -9.73 15.44 0.69
CA LYS A 30 -8.32 15.85 0.80
C LYS A 30 -7.45 14.85 1.54
N MET A 31 -8.02 14.10 2.48
CA MET A 31 -7.33 13.00 3.16
C MET A 31 -7.22 11.75 2.30
N GLN A 32 -8.13 11.54 1.35
CA GLN A 32 -8.15 10.40 0.43
C GLN A 32 -7.15 10.52 -0.73
N ASP A 33 -6.77 11.73 -1.11
CA ASP A 33 -5.82 11.97 -2.22
C ASP A 33 -4.35 12.03 -1.76
N LYS A 34 -4.09 11.76 -0.49
CA LYS A 34 -2.74 11.67 0.04
C LYS A 34 -2.33 10.20 0.15
N GLY A 35 -1.72 9.69 -0.91
CA GLY A 35 -1.09 8.36 -0.91
C GLY A 35 -0.19 8.15 0.31
N ILE A 36 0.20 6.93 0.57
CA ILE A 36 1.10 6.63 1.69
C ILE A 36 2.47 7.28 1.47
N THR A 37 3.09 7.73 2.54
CA THR A 37 4.40 8.39 2.51
C THR A 37 5.54 7.46 2.93
N ASP A 38 5.22 6.46 3.72
CA ASP A 38 6.18 5.58 4.35
C ASP A 38 5.95 4.11 4.02
N LEU A 39 7.03 3.35 4.03
CA LEU A 39 6.99 1.90 3.92
C LEU A 39 6.31 1.31 5.17
N VAL A 40 5.28 0.50 4.97
CA VAL A 40 4.61 -0.20 6.07
C VAL A 40 4.89 -1.70 5.95
N ILE A 41 5.41 -2.28 7.02
CA ILE A 41 5.79 -3.70 7.09
C ILE A 41 5.00 -4.36 8.21
N THR A 42 4.34 -5.47 7.88
CA THR A 42 3.63 -6.30 8.86
C THR A 42 4.02 -7.76 8.69
N ASP A 43 4.58 -8.37 9.73
CA ASP A 43 4.85 -9.81 9.73
C ASP A 43 3.53 -10.55 9.98
N ASN A 44 3.09 -11.31 8.97
CA ASN A 44 1.92 -12.19 9.09
C ASN A 44 2.31 -13.50 9.80
N LYS A 45 3.52 -13.94 9.52
CA LYS A 45 4.17 -15.11 10.15
C LYS A 45 5.66 -14.86 10.25
N VAL A 46 6.22 -15.02 11.42
CA VAL A 46 7.68 -15.04 11.61
C VAL A 46 8.19 -16.43 11.32
N GLY A 47 9.16 -16.54 10.40
CA GLY A 47 9.83 -17.81 10.11
C GLY A 47 10.81 -18.19 11.23
N ASP A 48 11.32 -19.40 11.16
CA ASP A 48 12.32 -19.95 12.10
C ASP A 48 13.68 -20.24 11.44
N GLY A 49 13.78 -19.96 10.13
CA GLY A 49 15.00 -20.16 9.38
C GLY A 49 15.94 -18.95 9.39
N ARG A 50 16.94 -18.99 8.51
CA ARG A 50 17.94 -17.92 8.36
C ARG A 50 17.28 -16.57 8.02
N GLU A 51 17.84 -15.50 8.55
CA GLU A 51 17.40 -14.13 8.27
C GLU A 51 17.94 -13.61 6.94
N ALA A 52 17.10 -12.89 6.20
CA ALA A 52 17.44 -12.22 4.96
C ALA A 52 18.24 -10.95 5.23
N GLU A 53 19.45 -10.91 4.75
CA GLU A 53 20.39 -9.79 4.89
C GLU A 53 20.85 -9.28 3.52
N LYS A 54 21.28 -8.03 3.49
CA LYS A 54 21.86 -7.41 2.28
C LYS A 54 22.98 -8.26 1.69
N GLY A 55 22.95 -8.46 0.38
CA GLY A 55 23.95 -9.20 -0.38
C GLY A 55 23.65 -10.70 -0.51
N LEU A 56 22.65 -11.21 0.18
CA LEU A 56 22.24 -12.62 0.05
C LEU A 56 21.24 -12.78 -1.10
N THR A 57 21.29 -13.92 -1.77
CA THR A 57 20.27 -14.30 -2.73
C THR A 57 19.08 -14.90 -2.00
N VAL A 58 17.94 -14.25 -2.13
CA VAL A 58 16.67 -14.69 -1.53
C VAL A 58 15.72 -15.20 -2.60
N THR A 59 14.97 -16.23 -2.28
CA THR A 59 13.92 -16.81 -3.12
C THR A 59 12.59 -16.66 -2.43
N VAL A 60 11.63 -16.05 -3.10
CA VAL A 60 10.31 -15.71 -2.55
C VAL A 60 9.18 -16.18 -3.46
N HIS A 61 8.02 -16.43 -2.84
CA HIS A 61 6.73 -16.29 -3.52
C HIS A 61 6.11 -14.97 -3.13
N TYR A 62 5.40 -14.34 -4.07
CA TYR A 62 4.72 -13.07 -3.83
C TYR A 62 3.48 -12.91 -4.69
N THR A 63 2.60 -12.06 -4.21
CA THR A 63 1.51 -11.48 -4.98
C THR A 63 1.46 -10.00 -4.72
N GLY A 64 1.29 -9.19 -5.77
CA GLY A 64 1.24 -7.75 -5.72
C GLY A 64 -0.09 -7.19 -6.26
N TRP A 65 -0.60 -6.18 -5.60
CA TRP A 65 -1.78 -5.42 -5.96
C TRP A 65 -1.51 -3.92 -5.90
N LEU A 66 -2.27 -3.17 -6.66
CA LEU A 66 -2.40 -1.73 -6.43
C LEU A 66 -3.03 -1.50 -5.05
N TYR A 67 -2.54 -0.49 -4.35
CA TYR A 67 -3.05 -0.10 -3.04
C TYR A 67 -3.71 1.27 -3.14
N GLU A 68 -5.03 1.31 -3.03
CA GLU A 68 -5.84 2.51 -3.24
C GLU A 68 -6.84 2.64 -2.09
N ASP A 69 -6.97 3.82 -1.53
CA ASP A 69 -7.91 4.11 -0.44
C ASP A 69 -7.82 3.15 0.78
N GLY A 70 -6.62 2.65 1.05
CA GLY A 70 -6.39 1.73 2.18
C GLY A 70 -6.67 0.26 1.87
N GLU A 71 -6.93 -0.10 0.61
CA GLU A 71 -7.32 -1.45 0.21
C GLU A 71 -6.50 -1.98 -0.96
N LYS A 72 -6.40 -3.32 -1.05
CA LYS A 72 -5.93 -4.00 -2.25
C LYS A 72 -6.98 -3.85 -3.34
N THR A 73 -6.58 -3.40 -4.52
CA THR A 73 -7.49 -3.28 -5.65
C THR A 73 -7.10 -4.25 -6.77
N THR A 74 -6.36 -3.81 -7.76
CA THR A 74 -6.01 -4.62 -8.93
C THR A 74 -4.76 -5.46 -8.68
N LYS A 75 -4.86 -6.78 -8.77
CA LYS A 75 -3.70 -7.67 -8.81
C LYS A 75 -2.95 -7.48 -10.12
N PHE A 76 -1.65 -7.17 -10.05
CA PHE A 76 -0.84 -6.93 -11.24
C PHE A 76 0.22 -7.99 -11.48
N ASP A 77 0.63 -8.74 -10.46
CA ASP A 77 1.63 -9.79 -10.60
C ASP A 77 1.55 -10.83 -9.48
N SER A 78 1.88 -12.09 -9.78
CA SER A 78 1.94 -13.16 -8.79
C SER A 78 2.86 -14.29 -9.26
N SER A 79 3.90 -14.58 -8.50
CA SER A 79 4.75 -15.75 -8.69
C SER A 79 4.01 -17.05 -8.36
N VAL A 80 3.02 -16.98 -7.47
CA VAL A 80 2.17 -18.12 -7.11
C VAL A 80 1.32 -18.56 -8.29
N ASP A 81 0.70 -17.61 -9.00
CA ASP A 81 -0.12 -17.87 -10.18
C ASP A 81 0.72 -18.50 -11.31
N ARG A 82 1.97 -18.05 -11.49
CA ARG A 82 2.92 -18.61 -12.46
C ARG A 82 3.51 -19.94 -11.99
N ARG A 83 3.37 -20.29 -10.72
CA ARG A 83 4.03 -21.44 -10.08
C ARG A 83 5.56 -21.44 -10.23
N GLU A 84 6.13 -20.25 -10.22
CA GLU A 84 7.56 -20.02 -10.39
C GLU A 84 8.06 -19.03 -9.33
N PRO A 85 8.83 -19.47 -8.33
CA PRO A 85 9.42 -18.60 -7.33
C PRO A 85 10.37 -17.59 -7.98
N PHE A 86 10.51 -16.43 -7.36
CA PHE A 86 11.37 -15.36 -7.82
C PHE A 86 12.60 -15.24 -6.90
N SER A 87 13.78 -15.17 -7.50
CA SER A 87 15.05 -15.02 -6.79
C SER A 87 15.75 -13.72 -7.17
N PHE A 88 16.31 -13.04 -6.18
CA PHE A 88 17.07 -11.81 -6.38
C PHE A 88 18.11 -11.61 -5.27
N VAL A 89 19.12 -10.79 -5.53
CA VAL A 89 20.09 -10.38 -4.49
C VAL A 89 19.50 -9.19 -3.73
N LEU A 90 19.34 -9.37 -2.42
CA LEU A 90 18.72 -8.38 -1.55
C LEU A 90 19.61 -7.15 -1.32
N GLY A 91 19.02 -5.96 -1.36
CA GLY A 91 19.66 -4.71 -0.94
C GLY A 91 20.65 -4.10 -1.92
N VAL A 92 20.68 -4.55 -3.18
CA VAL A 92 21.64 -4.07 -4.21
C VAL A 92 20.95 -3.39 -5.40
N GLY A 93 19.67 -3.08 -5.32
CA GLY A 93 18.92 -2.38 -6.34
C GLY A 93 18.47 -3.24 -7.52
N GLN A 94 18.42 -4.56 -7.40
CA GLN A 94 17.86 -5.46 -8.40
C GLN A 94 16.33 -5.40 -8.45
N VAL A 95 15.71 -4.95 -7.36
CA VAL A 95 14.26 -4.80 -7.17
C VAL A 95 13.95 -3.37 -6.72
N ILE A 96 12.68 -3.01 -6.69
CA ILE A 96 12.24 -1.71 -6.16
C ILE A 96 12.69 -1.50 -4.71
N LYS A 97 12.91 -0.25 -4.30
CA LYS A 97 13.40 0.09 -2.96
C LYS A 97 12.53 -0.47 -1.84
N GLY A 98 11.22 -0.49 -2.05
CA GLY A 98 10.27 -1.06 -1.09
C GLY A 98 10.53 -2.54 -0.82
N TRP A 99 11.02 -3.30 -1.78
CA TRP A 99 11.41 -4.70 -1.61
C TRP A 99 12.77 -4.84 -0.93
N ASP A 100 13.79 -4.10 -1.37
CA ASP A 100 15.11 -4.14 -0.74
C ASP A 100 15.02 -3.81 0.76
N ASN A 101 14.17 -2.86 1.14
CA ASN A 101 13.97 -2.49 2.53
C ASN A 101 12.92 -3.38 3.22
N GLY A 102 11.88 -3.80 2.52
CA GLY A 102 10.74 -4.53 3.10
C GLY A 102 11.00 -6.01 3.32
N VAL A 103 11.80 -6.66 2.49
CA VAL A 103 12.17 -8.08 2.62
C VAL A 103 13.33 -8.29 3.59
N SER A 104 14.16 -7.30 3.78
CA SER A 104 15.26 -7.34 4.77
C SER A 104 14.73 -7.67 6.15
N GLY A 105 15.40 -8.60 6.83
CA GLY A 105 15.01 -9.06 8.17
C GLY A 105 13.96 -10.17 8.21
N MET A 106 13.39 -10.58 7.06
CA MET A 106 12.53 -11.76 7.01
C MET A 106 13.34 -13.03 7.31
N GLN A 107 12.73 -13.98 8.01
CA GLN A 107 13.30 -15.31 8.21
C GLN A 107 12.66 -16.31 7.24
N VAL A 108 13.45 -17.28 6.78
CA VAL A 108 12.94 -18.37 5.93
C VAL A 108 11.76 -19.06 6.61
N GLY A 109 10.69 -19.29 5.86
CA GLY A 109 9.42 -19.81 6.35
C GLY A 109 8.45 -18.73 6.83
N GLY A 110 8.87 -17.47 6.87
CA GLY A 110 8.03 -16.33 7.22
C GLY A 110 7.23 -15.78 6.06
N SER A 111 6.17 -15.05 6.38
CA SER A 111 5.38 -14.27 5.42
C SER A 111 5.15 -12.85 5.93
N ARG A 112 5.13 -11.89 5.02
CA ARG A 112 5.09 -10.47 5.33
C ARG A 112 4.21 -9.72 4.34
N THR A 113 3.43 -8.78 4.85
CA THR A 113 2.72 -7.79 4.04
C THR A 113 3.54 -6.51 4.01
N ILE A 114 3.80 -5.98 2.81
CA ILE A 114 4.59 -4.77 2.59
C ILE A 114 3.75 -3.79 1.79
N ILE A 115 3.45 -2.63 2.36
CA ILE A 115 2.78 -1.54 1.66
C ILE A 115 3.87 -0.51 1.28
N ILE A 116 3.95 -0.20 0.00
CA ILE A 116 5.06 0.53 -0.60
C ILE A 116 4.53 1.82 -1.21
N PRO A 117 4.99 3.00 -0.73
CA PRO A 117 4.67 4.26 -1.39
C PRO A 117 5.24 4.29 -2.81
N SER A 118 4.59 4.98 -3.72
CA SER A 118 5.03 5.08 -5.11
C SER A 118 6.48 5.52 -5.28
N SER A 119 6.98 6.37 -4.39
CA SER A 119 8.39 6.82 -4.35
C SER A 119 9.42 5.72 -4.10
N MET A 120 9.00 4.63 -3.48
CA MET A 120 9.81 3.42 -3.25
C MET A 120 9.41 2.25 -4.17
N GLY A 121 8.48 2.49 -5.07
CA GLY A 121 8.03 1.57 -6.11
C GLY A 121 8.45 2.05 -7.50
N TYR A 122 7.49 2.24 -8.37
CA TYR A 122 7.75 2.62 -9.77
C TYR A 122 7.59 4.13 -10.05
N GLY A 123 7.23 4.93 -9.03
CA GLY A 123 7.19 6.38 -9.08
C GLY A 123 6.28 6.95 -10.17
N SER A 124 6.67 8.09 -10.71
CA SER A 124 5.90 8.81 -11.75
C SER A 124 5.93 8.12 -13.12
N ARG A 125 6.80 7.13 -13.32
CA ARG A 125 6.89 6.37 -14.57
C ARG A 125 5.85 5.25 -14.61
N GLY A 126 5.52 4.63 -13.48
CA GLY A 126 4.75 3.39 -13.43
C GLY A 126 5.51 2.21 -14.06
N ALA A 127 4.81 1.14 -14.37
CA ALA A 127 5.38 -0.04 -15.00
C ALA A 127 4.41 -0.63 -16.04
N GLY A 128 4.77 -0.54 -17.31
CA GLY A 128 3.97 -1.06 -18.42
C GLY A 128 2.52 -0.57 -18.39
N ASP A 129 1.61 -1.44 -18.79
CA ASP A 129 0.16 -1.18 -18.78
C ASP A 129 -0.52 -1.59 -17.45
N VAL A 130 0.24 -2.13 -16.50
CA VAL A 130 -0.32 -2.76 -15.29
C VAL A 130 -0.18 -1.92 -14.03
N ILE A 131 0.84 -1.07 -13.94
CA ILE A 131 1.06 -0.16 -12.81
C ILE A 131 1.03 1.27 -13.32
N PRO A 132 -0.04 2.01 -13.03
CA PRO A 132 -0.14 3.42 -13.39
C PRO A 132 0.95 4.28 -12.71
N PRO A 133 1.24 5.49 -13.25
CA PRO A 133 2.09 6.45 -12.55
C PRO A 133 1.59 6.76 -11.13
N ASN A 134 2.53 6.97 -10.20
CA ASN A 134 2.26 7.37 -8.82
C ASN A 134 1.38 6.39 -8.04
N SER A 135 1.48 5.09 -8.34
CA SER A 135 0.71 4.05 -7.64
C SER A 135 1.43 3.58 -6.39
N ASP A 136 0.70 3.56 -5.27
CA ASP A 136 1.10 2.82 -4.10
C ASP A 136 0.81 1.34 -4.31
N LEU A 137 1.64 0.48 -3.74
CA LEU A 137 1.60 -0.96 -3.96
C LEU A 137 1.48 -1.70 -2.64
N ILE A 138 0.86 -2.87 -2.68
CA ILE A 138 0.86 -3.81 -1.56
C ILE A 138 1.27 -5.19 -2.05
N PHE A 139 2.19 -5.81 -1.33
CA PHE A 139 2.66 -7.16 -1.60
C PHE A 139 2.46 -8.07 -0.39
N GLU A 140 2.09 -9.30 -0.66
CA GLU A 140 2.23 -10.42 0.27
C GLU A 140 3.42 -11.25 -0.20
N VAL A 141 4.41 -11.41 0.66
CA VAL A 141 5.68 -12.07 0.35
C VAL A 141 5.92 -13.21 1.33
N GLU A 142 6.29 -14.37 0.80
CA GLU A 142 6.75 -15.53 1.57
C GLU A 142 8.23 -15.80 1.23
N LEU A 143 9.08 -15.86 2.23
CA LEU A 143 10.50 -16.18 2.06
C LEU A 143 10.71 -17.69 2.12
N ILE A 144 11.09 -18.26 0.97
CA ILE A 144 11.21 -19.71 0.81
C ILE A 144 12.63 -20.18 1.11
N LYS A 145 13.64 -19.45 0.63
CA LYS A 145 15.03 -19.91 0.65
C LYS A 145 16.01 -18.73 0.62
N ILE A 146 17.16 -18.92 1.25
CA ILE A 146 18.34 -18.05 1.16
C ILE A 146 19.52 -18.87 0.67
N GLN A 147 20.31 -18.32 -0.24
CA GLN A 147 21.55 -18.86 -0.77
C GLN A 147 22.74 -17.97 -0.42
#